data_23ad4c966180921dadbb943b8414e295
#
_entry.id   23ad4c966180921dadbb943b8414e295
#
_cell.length_a   1.000
_cell.length_b   1.000
_cell.length_c   1.000
_cell.angle_alpha   90.00
_cell.angle_beta   90.00
_cell.angle_gamma   90.00
#
_symmetry.space_group_name_H-M   'P 1'
#
loop_
_entity.id
_entity.type
_entity.pdbx_description
1 polymer ?
#
loop_
_entity_poly.entity_id
_entity_poly.type
_entity_poly.pdbx_seq_one_letter_code
_entity_poly.pdbx_strand_id
1 'polypeptide(L)'
;MVVTIFTVSALTAQKAEVLYFKANLACCHARSCAALQRDVQNILEAHFDAKELVFREVRLDDEANKQLVEKHKARSQTVVLVVKKRRSETVVDLSDLIRQYQRSRNRAEFEKELVARIKAALA
;
A
#
# COMPACT_ATOMS: atom_id res chain seq x y z
N MET A 1 4.13 -28.12 29.31
CA MET A 1 3.88 -27.72 28.99
C MET A 1 4.11 -26.86 28.27
N VAL A 2 4.03 -26.14 27.92
CA VAL A 2 4.25 -25.40 27.40
C VAL A 2 4.12 -25.06 26.25
N VAL A 3 3.73 -24.89 25.66
CA VAL A 3 3.35 -24.82 24.64
C VAL A 3 2.96 -23.74 24.01
N THR A 4 2.65 -22.94 24.34
CA THR A 4 2.13 -21.79 23.95
C THR A 4 2.89 -20.98 23.04
N ILE A 5 3.99 -21.20 22.83
CA ILE A 5 4.76 -20.42 22.07
C ILE A 5 4.34 -20.13 20.72
N PHE A 6 3.75 -21.03 20.11
CA PHE A 6 3.39 -20.85 18.77
C PHE A 6 2.42 -19.77 18.56
N THR A 7 1.70 -19.43 19.51
CA THR A 7 0.75 -18.37 19.32
C THR A 7 1.39 -17.07 18.96
N VAL A 8 2.57 -16.88 19.39
CA VAL A 8 3.24 -15.66 19.13
C VAL A 8 3.53 -15.44 17.67
N SER A 9 3.89 -16.47 16.98
CA SER A 9 4.20 -16.30 15.58
C SER A 9 3.00 -15.87 14.77
N ALA A 10 1.84 -16.27 15.14
CA ALA A 10 0.65 -15.84 14.45
C ALA A 10 0.44 -14.35 14.57
N LEU A 11 0.82 -13.78 15.68
CA LEU A 11 0.62 -12.36 15.92
C LEU A 11 1.54 -11.47 15.11
N THR A 12 2.59 -12.00 14.58
CA THR A 12 3.52 -11.19 13.81
C THR A 12 3.31 -11.27 12.33
N ALA A 13 2.23 -11.89 11.91
CA ALA A 13 2.03 -12.20 10.53
C ALA A 13 1.98 -10.98 9.62
N GLN A 14 1.32 -9.93 9.98
CA GLN A 14 1.22 -8.77 9.10
C GLN A 14 1.36 -7.51 9.90
N LYS A 15 2.34 -6.71 9.56
CA LYS A 15 2.54 -5.44 10.22
C LYS A 15 1.94 -4.28 9.46
N ALA A 16 1.88 -4.36 8.15
CA ALA A 16 1.51 -3.22 7.34
C ALA A 16 0.83 -3.60 6.05
N GLU A 17 0.00 -2.70 5.56
CA GLU A 17 -0.65 -2.85 4.26
C GLU A 17 -0.50 -1.58 3.47
N VAL A 18 -0.22 -1.71 2.17
CA VAL A 18 -0.33 -0.58 1.24
C VAL A 18 -1.67 -0.72 0.55
N LEU A 19 -2.53 0.26 0.73
CA LEU A 19 -3.85 0.29 0.11
C LEU A 19 -3.80 1.18 -1.12
N TYR A 20 -4.02 0.58 -2.27
CA TYR A 20 -4.02 1.28 -3.54
C TYR A 20 -5.47 1.45 -3.99
N PHE A 21 -5.99 2.67 -3.89
CA PHE A 21 -7.38 2.94 -4.24
C PHE A 21 -7.49 3.19 -5.73
N LYS A 22 -8.37 2.45 -6.37
CA LYS A 22 -8.47 2.40 -7.81
C LYS A 22 -9.89 2.69 -8.28
N ALA A 23 -10.03 3.63 -9.20
CA ALA A 23 -11.30 3.89 -9.83
C ALA A 23 -11.48 2.96 -11.03
N ASN A 24 -12.73 2.73 -11.40
CA ASN A 24 -13.04 1.96 -12.60
C ASN A 24 -12.97 2.90 -13.80
N LEU A 25 -11.80 2.97 -14.41
CA LEU A 25 -11.57 3.86 -15.53
C LEU A 25 -11.69 3.15 -16.86
N ALA A 26 -12.14 3.89 -17.86
CA ALA A 26 -12.24 3.37 -19.22
C ALA A 26 -11.14 3.95 -20.08
N CYS A 27 -10.91 3.35 -21.21
CA CYS A 27 -9.99 3.86 -22.24
C CYS A 27 -8.53 3.88 -21.85
N CYS A 28 -7.82 4.85 -22.39
CA CYS A 28 -6.38 4.93 -22.22
C CYS A 28 -5.95 5.17 -20.78
N HIS A 29 -6.81 5.81 -20.00
CA HIS A 29 -6.50 6.04 -18.60
C HIS A 29 -6.37 4.74 -17.81
N ALA A 30 -7.17 3.74 -18.17
CA ALA A 30 -7.11 2.45 -17.48
C ALA A 30 -5.75 1.79 -17.66
N ARG A 31 -5.16 1.91 -18.86
CA ARG A 31 -3.85 1.33 -19.13
C ARG A 31 -2.75 1.98 -18.32
N SER A 32 -2.75 3.31 -18.28
CA SER A 32 -1.76 4.04 -17.52
C SER A 32 -1.86 3.73 -16.04
N CYS A 33 -3.08 3.66 -15.53
CA CYS A 33 -3.29 3.34 -14.13
C CYS A 33 -2.88 1.91 -13.80
N ALA A 34 -3.14 0.98 -14.71
CA ALA A 34 -2.75 -0.41 -14.50
C ALA A 34 -1.23 -0.56 -14.50
N ALA A 35 -0.54 0.16 -15.38
CA ALA A 35 0.91 0.12 -15.42
C ALA A 35 1.52 0.71 -14.16
N LEU A 36 0.98 1.81 -13.68
CA LEU A 36 1.43 2.45 -12.47
C LEU A 36 1.23 1.53 -11.26
N GLN A 37 0.08 0.92 -11.16
CA GLN A 37 -0.22 0.00 -10.08
C GLN A 37 0.75 -1.19 -10.09
N ARG A 38 1.04 -1.71 -11.26
CA ARG A 38 1.97 -2.83 -11.42
C ARG A 38 3.38 -2.44 -10.98
N ASP A 39 3.81 -1.23 -11.34
CA ASP A 39 5.12 -0.74 -10.92
C ASP A 39 5.21 -0.65 -9.40
N VAL A 40 4.18 -0.11 -8.77
CA VAL A 40 4.15 -0.01 -7.30
C VAL A 40 4.22 -1.41 -6.69
N GLN A 41 3.38 -2.30 -7.17
CA GLN A 41 3.33 -3.66 -6.64
C GLN A 41 4.68 -4.38 -6.81
N ASN A 42 5.29 -4.25 -7.97
CA ASN A 42 6.57 -4.90 -8.24
C ASN A 42 7.68 -4.36 -7.33
N ILE A 43 7.70 -3.07 -7.10
CA ILE A 43 8.69 -2.47 -6.19
C ILE A 43 8.50 -3.00 -4.77
N LEU A 44 7.27 -3.06 -4.32
CA LEU A 44 7.00 -3.54 -2.96
C LEU A 44 7.38 -5.00 -2.80
N GLU A 45 7.07 -5.83 -3.79
CA GLU A 45 7.41 -7.24 -3.73
C GLU A 45 8.91 -7.50 -3.80
N ALA A 46 9.63 -6.62 -4.48
CA ALA A 46 11.08 -6.75 -4.59
C ALA A 46 11.81 -6.37 -3.29
N HIS A 47 11.25 -5.49 -2.49
CA HIS A 47 11.92 -4.94 -1.33
C HIS A 47 11.38 -5.39 0.02
N PHE A 48 10.18 -5.95 0.06
CA PHE A 48 9.54 -6.31 1.32
C PHE A 48 8.98 -7.73 1.26
N ASP A 49 9.07 -8.43 2.37
CA ASP A 49 8.52 -9.76 2.51
C ASP A 49 7.00 -9.64 2.69
N ALA A 50 6.26 -10.55 2.13
CA ALA A 50 4.80 -10.59 2.28
C ALA A 50 4.37 -10.70 3.74
N LYS A 51 5.24 -11.17 4.61
CA LYS A 51 4.96 -11.24 6.04
C LYS A 51 5.02 -9.88 6.71
N GLU A 52 5.76 -8.93 6.13
CA GLU A 52 5.86 -7.60 6.71
C GLU A 52 4.97 -6.58 6.02
N LEU A 53 4.74 -6.72 4.74
CA LEU A 53 4.01 -5.73 3.96
C LEU A 53 3.15 -6.42 2.91
N VAL A 54 1.87 -6.07 2.88
CA VAL A 54 0.92 -6.61 1.91
C VAL A 54 0.44 -5.48 1.01
N PHE A 55 0.42 -5.71 -0.28
CA PHE A 55 -0.16 -4.79 -1.24
C PHE A 55 -1.62 -5.17 -1.46
N ARG A 56 -2.51 -4.23 -1.37
CA ARG A 56 -3.93 -4.49 -1.53
C ARG A 56 -4.57 -3.47 -2.47
N GLU A 57 -5.19 -3.96 -3.52
CA GLU A 57 -5.97 -3.12 -4.41
C GLU A 57 -7.35 -2.90 -3.80
N VAL A 58 -7.78 -1.65 -3.72
CA VAL A 58 -9.09 -1.31 -3.17
C VAL A 58 -9.88 -0.57 -4.23
N ARG A 59 -10.93 -1.18 -4.73
CA ARG A 59 -11.75 -0.57 -5.76
C ARG A 59 -12.72 0.41 -5.12
N LEU A 60 -12.74 1.62 -5.65
CA LEU A 60 -13.57 2.68 -5.11
C LEU A 60 -15.07 2.43 -5.28
N ASP A 61 -15.42 1.72 -6.34
CA ASP A 61 -16.82 1.47 -6.65
C ASP A 61 -17.38 0.19 -6.05
N ASP A 62 -16.58 -0.55 -5.30
CA ASP A 62 -17.02 -1.77 -4.66
C ASP A 62 -17.62 -1.43 -3.30
N GLU A 63 -18.87 -1.83 -3.10
CA GLU A 63 -19.58 -1.59 -1.85
C GLU A 63 -18.85 -2.14 -0.63
N ALA A 64 -18.17 -3.25 -0.79
CA ALA A 64 -17.43 -3.86 0.30
C ALA A 64 -16.32 -2.95 0.82
N ASN A 65 -15.86 -2.02 0.00
CA ASN A 65 -14.76 -1.13 0.36
C ASN A 65 -15.23 0.23 0.84
N LYS A 66 -16.52 0.44 0.95
CA LYS A 66 -17.08 1.75 1.28
C LYS A 66 -16.49 2.34 2.56
N GLN A 67 -16.35 1.52 3.58
CA GLN A 67 -15.81 1.99 4.85
C GLN A 67 -14.37 2.42 4.74
N LEU A 68 -13.57 1.67 3.99
CA LEU A 68 -12.17 2.04 3.77
C LEU A 68 -12.06 3.33 2.97
N VAL A 69 -12.89 3.47 1.96
CA VAL A 69 -12.89 4.67 1.13
C VAL A 69 -13.21 5.89 1.97
N GLU A 70 -14.21 5.78 2.83
CA GLU A 70 -14.61 6.89 3.71
C GLU A 70 -13.55 7.18 4.77
N LYS A 71 -12.99 6.14 5.36
CA LYS A 71 -11.99 6.29 6.40
C LYS A 71 -10.77 7.06 5.90
N HIS A 72 -10.34 6.79 4.69
CA HIS A 72 -9.15 7.41 4.12
C HIS A 72 -9.47 8.56 3.19
N LYS A 73 -10.75 8.91 3.02
CA LYS A 73 -11.20 9.94 2.10
C LYS A 73 -10.59 9.72 0.72
N ALA A 74 -10.65 8.49 0.28
CA ALA A 74 -9.90 8.04 -0.88
C ALA A 74 -10.51 8.50 -2.18
N ARG A 75 -9.64 8.77 -3.13
CA ARG A 75 -10.00 9.11 -4.50
C ARG A 75 -9.20 8.20 -5.41
N SER A 76 -9.41 8.34 -6.71
CA SER A 76 -8.61 7.61 -7.67
C SER A 76 -7.13 7.88 -7.44
N GLN A 77 -6.35 6.83 -7.35
CA GLN A 77 -4.90 6.89 -7.13
C GLN A 77 -4.48 7.41 -5.75
N THR A 78 -5.38 7.38 -4.79
CA THR A 78 -4.97 7.55 -3.41
C THR A 78 -4.23 6.27 -3.01
N VAL A 79 -3.06 6.42 -2.42
CA VAL A 79 -2.27 5.28 -1.96
C VAL A 79 -1.82 5.58 -0.55
N VAL A 80 -2.16 4.71 0.37
CA VAL A 80 -1.79 4.90 1.78
C VAL A 80 -1.13 3.66 2.33
N LEU A 81 -0.21 3.87 3.25
CA LEU A 81 0.41 2.80 4.01
C LEU A 81 -0.22 2.79 5.39
N VAL A 82 -0.75 1.66 5.78
CA VAL A 82 -1.33 1.49 7.11
C VAL A 82 -0.43 0.56 7.90
N VAL A 83 0.15 1.06 8.97
CA VAL A 83 1.02 0.27 9.83
C VAL A 83 0.28 -0.02 11.11
N LYS A 84 0.04 -1.28 11.38
CA LYS A 84 -0.68 -1.70 12.59
C LYS A 84 0.31 -2.03 13.70
N LYS A 85 0.13 -1.36 14.82
CA LYS A 85 0.92 -1.62 16.01
C LYS A 85 -0.04 -2.11 17.08
N ARG A 86 0.51 -2.59 18.21
CA ARG A 86 -0.30 -3.21 19.22
C ARG A 86 -1.62 -2.53 19.54
N ARG A 87 -1.58 -1.23 19.78
CA ARG A 87 -2.79 -0.48 20.17
C ARG A 87 -3.07 0.71 19.29
N SER A 88 -2.33 0.85 18.23
CA SER A 88 -2.50 2.02 17.37
C SER A 88 -2.28 1.66 15.94
N GLU A 89 -2.67 2.56 15.09
CA GLU A 89 -2.54 2.40 13.66
C GLU A 89 -1.97 3.71 13.13
N THR A 90 -0.90 3.61 12.38
CA THR A 90 -0.30 4.78 11.75
C THR A 90 -0.60 4.73 10.27
N VAL A 91 -1.05 5.85 9.72
CA VAL A 91 -1.37 5.95 8.31
C VAL A 91 -0.44 6.96 7.67
N VAL A 92 0.24 6.53 6.61
CA VAL A 92 1.15 7.39 5.86
C VAL A 92 0.63 7.53 4.44
N ASP A 93 0.41 8.75 4.00
CA ASP A 93 -0.08 9.02 2.65
C ASP A 93 1.09 8.94 1.68
N LEU A 94 1.00 8.05 0.71
CA LEU A 94 2.02 7.87 -0.31
C LEU A 94 1.60 8.49 -1.65
N SER A 95 0.43 9.12 -1.68
CA SER A 95 -0.14 9.62 -2.93
C SER A 95 0.73 10.69 -3.60
N ASP A 96 1.43 11.49 -2.81
CA ASP A 96 2.31 12.51 -3.35
C ASP A 96 3.45 11.90 -4.16
N LEU A 97 4.00 10.78 -3.70
CA LEU A 97 5.06 10.09 -4.43
C LEU A 97 4.54 9.52 -5.75
N ILE A 98 3.31 9.03 -5.74
CA ILE A 98 2.68 8.51 -6.96
C ILE A 98 2.52 9.63 -7.99
N ARG A 99 2.03 10.78 -7.56
CA ARG A 99 1.85 11.92 -8.45
C ARG A 99 3.18 12.43 -9.01
N GLN A 100 4.19 12.45 -8.16
CA GLN A 100 5.53 12.87 -8.57
C GLN A 100 6.09 11.93 -9.62
N TYR A 101 5.92 10.63 -9.43
CA TYR A 101 6.38 9.64 -10.40
C TYR A 101 5.66 9.79 -11.73
N GLN A 102 4.37 10.05 -11.70
CA GLN A 102 3.61 10.26 -12.93
C GLN A 102 4.13 11.44 -13.74
N ARG A 103 4.61 12.48 -13.06
CA ARG A 103 5.15 13.65 -13.72
C ARG A 103 6.58 13.46 -14.20
N SER A 104 7.42 12.90 -13.35
CA SER A 104 8.85 12.79 -13.64
C SER A 104 9.18 11.58 -14.49
N ARG A 105 8.42 10.51 -14.32
CA ARG A 105 8.68 9.20 -14.95
C ARG A 105 10.05 8.64 -14.59
N ASN A 106 10.60 9.09 -13.48
CA ASN A 106 11.87 8.60 -13.00
C ASN A 106 11.63 7.46 -12.02
N ARG A 107 11.64 6.26 -12.54
CA ARG A 107 11.32 5.07 -11.74
C ARG A 107 12.35 4.81 -10.64
N ALA A 108 13.61 5.02 -10.92
CA ALA A 108 14.67 4.77 -9.95
C ALA A 108 14.52 5.66 -8.72
N GLU A 109 14.22 6.93 -8.94
CA GLU A 109 14.03 7.84 -7.83
C GLU A 109 12.74 7.52 -7.07
N PHE A 110 11.69 7.19 -7.79
CA PHE A 110 10.43 6.80 -7.17
C PHE A 110 10.62 5.57 -6.27
N GLU A 111 11.30 4.57 -6.79
CA GLU A 111 11.57 3.35 -6.04
C GLU A 111 12.35 3.65 -4.76
N LYS A 112 13.38 4.45 -4.87
CA LYS A 112 14.22 4.83 -3.74
C LYS A 112 13.41 5.54 -2.66
N GLU A 113 12.62 6.53 -3.05
CA GLU A 113 11.83 7.30 -2.09
C GLU A 113 10.69 6.51 -1.48
N LEU A 114 10.03 5.69 -2.29
CA LEU A 114 8.94 4.85 -1.80
C LEU A 114 9.45 3.87 -0.75
N VAL A 115 10.53 3.17 -1.07
CA VAL A 115 11.13 2.19 -0.16
C VAL A 115 11.60 2.87 1.12
N ALA A 116 12.25 4.03 1.01
CA ALA A 116 12.74 4.76 2.17
C ALA A 116 11.59 5.19 3.09
N ARG A 117 10.52 5.69 2.51
CA ARG A 117 9.38 6.14 3.32
C ARG A 117 8.70 4.98 4.04
N ILE A 118 8.57 3.85 3.36
CA ILE A 118 7.97 2.68 3.99
C ILE A 118 8.86 2.13 5.09
N LYS A 119 10.16 2.03 4.85
CA LYS A 119 11.08 1.54 5.87
C LYS A 119 11.06 2.42 7.11
N ALA A 120 10.99 3.72 6.92
CA ALA A 120 10.92 4.65 8.04
C ALA A 120 9.66 4.42 8.86
N ALA A 121 8.55 4.16 8.21
CA ALA A 121 7.28 3.94 8.89
C ALA A 121 7.25 2.59 9.63
N LEU A 122 7.96 1.60 9.10
CA LEU A 122 7.99 0.26 9.72
C LEU A 122 8.98 0.16 10.89
N ALA A 123 9.87 1.11 11.00
CA ALA A 123 10.93 1.06 12.02
C ALA A 123 10.41 1.21 13.47
#